data_a8691d29201e2d2a38db8c077cbff9a0
#
_entry.id   a8691d29201e2d2a38db8c077cbff9a0
#
_cell.length_a   1.000
_cell.length_b   1.000
_cell.length_c   1.000
_cell.angle_alpha   90.00
_cell.angle_beta   90.00
_cell.angle_gamma   90.00
#
_symmetry.space_group_name_H-M   'P 1'
#
loop_
_entity.id
_entity.type
_entity.pdbx_description
1 polymer ?
#
loop_
_entity_poly.entity_id
_entity_poly.type
_entity_poly.pdbx_seq_one_letter_code
_entity_poly.pdbx_strand_id
1 'polypeptide(L)'
;MAYELTDFRTDVLARSQQTPVLVDFWAGWCGPCKMLGPVLEKLAAEAQGRWALVKIDTEAHPELAAQFGIRGIPDVKLFHHGKVVAEFSGALPEPHLRQWLTEHLPTPQRDAMARARELLQA
;
A
#
# COMPACT_ATOMS: atom_id res chain seq x y z
N MET A 1 8.13 13.63 -8.10
CA MET A 1 8.62 12.35 -7.58
C MET A 1 7.79 11.24 -8.18
N ALA A 2 8.45 10.13 -8.52
CA ALA A 2 7.81 9.05 -9.27
C ALA A 2 6.71 8.31 -8.51
N TYR A 3 6.69 8.39 -7.19
CA TYR A 3 5.75 7.65 -6.36
C TYR A 3 4.57 8.48 -5.86
N GLU A 4 4.61 9.79 -6.04
CA GLU A 4 3.54 10.65 -5.55
C GLU A 4 2.26 10.47 -6.35
N LEU A 5 1.13 10.47 -5.66
CA LEU A 5 -0.20 10.32 -6.26
C LEU A 5 -0.49 11.43 -7.27
N THR A 6 -1.00 11.05 -8.43
CA THR A 6 -1.57 12.00 -9.38
C THR A 6 -3.09 11.84 -9.47
N ASP A 7 -3.58 10.60 -9.57
CA ASP A 7 -5.02 10.33 -9.60
C ASP A 7 -5.31 9.01 -8.89
N PHE A 8 -6.08 9.06 -7.82
CA PHE A 8 -6.32 7.89 -6.97
C PHE A 8 -7.01 6.76 -7.73
N ARG A 9 -8.02 7.09 -8.53
CA ARG A 9 -8.77 6.07 -9.27
C ARG A 9 -7.86 5.30 -10.23
N THR A 10 -6.99 6.02 -10.94
CA THR A 10 -6.08 5.40 -11.91
C THR A 10 -4.89 4.75 -11.24
N ASP A 11 -4.22 5.49 -10.34
CA ASP A 11 -2.94 5.05 -9.76
C ASP A 11 -3.11 3.92 -8.76
N VAL A 12 -4.25 3.86 -8.07
CA VAL A 12 -4.48 2.89 -7.01
C VAL A 12 -5.58 1.90 -7.39
N LEU A 13 -6.81 2.37 -7.61
CA LEU A 13 -7.93 1.45 -7.79
C LEU A 13 -7.81 0.64 -9.08
N ALA A 14 -7.65 1.30 -10.22
CA ALA A 14 -7.54 0.62 -11.51
C ALA A 14 -6.27 -0.23 -11.58
N ARG A 15 -5.15 0.35 -11.15
CA ARG A 15 -3.86 -0.34 -11.18
C ARG A 15 -3.86 -1.60 -10.33
N SER A 16 -4.53 -1.56 -9.17
CA SER A 16 -4.58 -2.71 -8.25
C SER A 16 -5.36 -3.89 -8.80
N GLN A 17 -6.07 -3.74 -9.90
CA GLN A 17 -6.71 -4.85 -10.58
C GLN A 17 -5.70 -5.82 -11.18
N GLN A 18 -4.50 -5.33 -11.52
CA GLN A 18 -3.47 -6.14 -12.16
C GLN A 18 -2.20 -6.28 -11.32
N THR A 19 -1.87 -5.27 -10.52
CA THR A 19 -0.64 -5.22 -9.74
C THR A 19 -0.99 -4.73 -8.33
N PRO A 20 -0.56 -5.45 -7.26
CA PRO A 20 -0.80 -4.95 -5.91
C PRO A 20 -0.18 -3.56 -5.74
N VAL A 21 -0.90 -2.65 -5.07
CA VAL A 21 -0.44 -1.28 -4.85
C VAL A 21 -0.32 -1.02 -3.36
N LEU A 22 0.88 -0.67 -2.93
CA LEU A 22 1.15 -0.28 -1.56
C LEU A 22 1.02 1.24 -1.46
N VAL A 23 0.10 1.70 -0.62
CA VAL A 23 -0.18 3.13 -0.47
C VAL A 23 0.37 3.61 0.86
N ASP A 24 1.24 4.63 0.82
CA ASP A 24 1.86 5.24 1.99
C ASP A 24 1.24 6.62 2.24
N PHE A 25 0.40 6.72 3.28
CA PHE A 25 -0.13 8.01 3.73
C PHE A 25 0.90 8.68 4.62
N TRP A 26 1.37 9.86 4.21
CA TRP A 26 2.47 10.57 4.85
C TRP A 26 2.21 12.07 4.92
N ALA A 27 3.10 12.81 5.57
CA ALA A 27 3.12 14.27 5.54
C ALA A 27 4.55 14.77 5.74
N GLY A 28 4.84 15.94 5.24
CA GLY A 28 6.18 16.51 5.29
C GLY A 28 6.71 16.81 6.68
N TRP A 29 5.80 17.02 7.67
CA TRP A 29 6.18 17.29 9.06
C TRP A 29 6.38 16.01 9.89
N CYS A 30 6.10 14.87 9.32
CA CYS A 30 6.08 13.59 10.05
C CYS A 30 7.48 12.96 10.06
N GLY A 31 8.12 12.93 11.23
CA GLY A 31 9.45 12.31 11.38
C GLY A 31 9.49 10.84 10.99
N PRO A 32 8.61 9.98 11.56
CA PRO A 32 8.58 8.56 11.19
C PRO A 32 8.33 8.32 9.70
N CYS A 33 7.54 9.18 9.04
CA CYS A 33 7.31 9.08 7.60
C CYS A 33 8.62 9.25 6.82
N LYS A 34 9.48 10.15 7.29
CA LYS A 34 10.78 10.40 6.64
C LYS A 34 11.75 9.24 6.79
N MET A 35 11.54 8.41 7.81
CA MET A 35 12.33 7.19 8.00
C MET A 35 11.78 6.05 7.14
N LEU A 36 10.47 5.89 7.07
CA LEU A 36 9.83 4.81 6.35
C LEU A 36 9.86 5.01 4.83
N GLY A 37 9.65 6.23 4.37
CA GLY A 37 9.55 6.55 2.94
C GLY A 37 10.69 6.00 2.11
N PRO A 38 11.96 6.33 2.45
CA PRO A 38 13.11 5.82 1.69
C PRO A 38 13.20 4.29 1.67
N VAL A 39 12.82 3.62 2.75
CA VAL A 39 12.82 2.15 2.81
C VAL A 39 11.78 1.58 1.86
N LEU A 40 10.57 2.15 1.86
CA LEU A 40 9.52 1.73 0.92
C LEU A 40 9.95 1.94 -0.54
N GLU A 41 10.58 3.07 -0.85
CA GLU A 41 11.04 3.34 -2.20
C GLU A 41 12.14 2.36 -2.64
N LYS A 42 13.05 2.03 -1.73
CA LYS A 42 14.08 1.02 -1.98
C LYS A 42 13.44 -0.34 -2.30
N LEU A 43 12.49 -0.76 -1.49
CA LEU A 43 11.83 -2.05 -1.68
C LEU A 43 10.98 -2.08 -2.94
N ALA A 44 10.35 -0.96 -3.28
CA ALA A 44 9.59 -0.84 -4.52
C ALA A 44 10.50 -0.99 -5.75
N ALA A 45 11.69 -0.40 -5.70
CA ALA A 45 12.66 -0.54 -6.78
C ALA A 45 13.13 -2.00 -6.91
N GLU A 46 13.37 -2.67 -5.79
CA GLU A 46 13.75 -4.08 -5.79
C GLU A 46 12.64 -4.99 -6.32
N ALA A 47 11.38 -4.57 -6.16
CA ALA A 47 10.23 -5.37 -6.57
C ALA A 47 10.10 -5.53 -8.08
N GLN A 48 10.68 -4.63 -8.87
CA GLN A 48 10.68 -4.71 -10.33
C GLN A 48 9.29 -4.96 -10.92
N GLY A 49 8.30 -4.19 -10.44
CA GLY A 49 6.94 -4.25 -10.96
C GLY A 49 6.05 -5.34 -10.35
N ARG A 50 6.55 -6.16 -9.44
CA ARG A 50 5.71 -7.16 -8.78
C ARG A 50 4.66 -6.51 -7.89
N TRP A 51 4.95 -5.34 -7.36
CA TRP A 51 4.00 -4.46 -6.70
C TRP A 51 4.43 -3.02 -6.93
N ALA A 52 3.49 -2.11 -6.76
CA ALA A 52 3.73 -0.69 -7.00
C ALA A 52 3.59 0.09 -5.70
N LEU A 53 4.34 1.19 -5.59
CA LEU A 53 4.26 2.11 -4.46
C LEU A 53 3.59 3.40 -4.92
N VAL A 54 2.59 3.87 -4.16
CA VAL A 54 1.99 5.19 -4.34
C VAL A 54 2.03 5.91 -3.00
N LYS A 55 2.53 7.14 -3.01
CA LYS A 55 2.61 7.97 -1.80
C LYS A 55 1.52 9.03 -1.84
N ILE A 56 0.76 9.15 -0.76
CA ILE A 56 -0.31 10.13 -0.65
C ILE A 56 -0.01 11.09 0.49
N ASP A 57 0.28 12.34 0.14
CA ASP A 57 0.49 13.40 1.10
C ASP A 57 -0.88 13.79 1.69
N THR A 58 -1.05 13.57 2.98
CA THR A 58 -2.34 13.83 3.66
C THR A 58 -2.68 15.32 3.72
N GLU A 59 -1.67 16.19 3.61
CA GLU A 59 -1.91 17.63 3.55
C GLU A 59 -2.42 18.06 2.17
N ALA A 60 -1.94 17.41 1.12
CA ALA A 60 -2.38 17.68 -0.25
C ALA A 60 -3.72 17.01 -0.56
N HIS A 61 -4.03 15.89 0.10
CA HIS A 61 -5.22 15.08 -0.17
C HIS A 61 -5.98 14.77 1.13
N PRO A 62 -6.48 15.80 1.83
CA PRO A 62 -7.17 15.57 3.10
C PRO A 62 -8.47 14.76 2.95
N GLU A 63 -9.11 14.83 1.80
CA GLU A 63 -10.33 14.08 1.53
C GLU A 63 -10.05 12.56 1.45
N LEU A 64 -8.91 12.16 0.92
CA LEU A 64 -8.52 10.76 0.88
C LEU A 64 -8.14 10.26 2.28
N ALA A 65 -7.43 11.08 3.05
CA ALA A 65 -7.11 10.74 4.43
C ALA A 65 -8.39 10.52 5.25
N ALA A 66 -9.38 11.39 5.07
CA ALA A 66 -10.67 11.24 5.74
C ALA A 66 -11.42 10.01 5.28
N GLN A 67 -11.44 9.76 3.97
CA GLN A 67 -12.12 8.61 3.38
C GLN A 67 -11.62 7.29 3.96
N PHE A 68 -10.32 7.18 4.18
CA PHE A 68 -9.70 5.96 4.70
C PHE A 68 -9.52 5.99 6.23
N GLY A 69 -10.06 7.00 6.89
CA GLY A 69 -10.02 7.07 8.35
C GLY A 69 -8.62 7.19 8.93
N ILE A 70 -7.72 7.88 8.22
CA ILE A 70 -6.32 8.00 8.66
C ILE A 70 -6.28 8.87 9.91
N ARG A 71 -5.83 8.30 11.02
CA ARG A 71 -5.73 9.01 12.31
C ARG A 71 -4.29 9.26 12.72
N GLY A 72 -3.38 8.42 12.26
CA GLY A 72 -1.95 8.56 12.54
C GLY A 72 -1.16 8.21 11.30
N ILE A 73 -0.01 8.82 11.15
CA ILE A 73 0.87 8.59 10.02
C ILE A 73 2.29 8.24 10.50
N PRO A 74 3.06 7.45 9.73
CA PRO A 74 2.67 6.86 8.45
C PRO A 74 1.60 5.77 8.63
N ASP A 75 0.72 5.67 7.64
CA ASP A 75 -0.28 4.61 7.57
C ASP A 75 -0.15 3.99 6.18
N VAL A 76 0.10 2.69 6.13
CA VAL A 76 0.38 1.98 4.88
C VAL A 76 -0.71 0.95 4.63
N LYS A 77 -1.30 1.00 3.44
CA LYS A 77 -2.37 0.09 3.05
C LYS A 77 -2.02 -0.60 1.75
N LEU A 78 -2.23 -1.91 1.72
CA LEU A 78 -1.99 -2.71 0.52
C LEU A 78 -3.33 -2.90 -0.20
N PHE A 79 -3.39 -2.41 -1.44
CA PHE A 79 -4.56 -2.55 -2.30
C PHE A 79 -4.36 -3.71 -3.28
N HIS A 80 -5.40 -4.52 -3.42
CA HIS A 80 -5.45 -5.60 -4.39
C HIS A 80 -6.89 -5.75 -4.87
N HIS A 81 -7.09 -5.74 -6.19
CA HIS A 81 -8.42 -5.78 -6.81
C HIS A 81 -9.36 -4.69 -6.26
N GLY A 82 -8.84 -3.50 -6.09
CA GLY A 82 -9.60 -2.32 -5.66
C GLY A 82 -9.92 -2.25 -4.18
N LYS A 83 -9.40 -3.18 -3.36
CA LYS A 83 -9.71 -3.27 -1.93
C LYS A 83 -8.44 -3.27 -1.09
N VAL A 84 -8.55 -2.74 0.13
CA VAL A 84 -7.49 -2.85 1.12
C VAL A 84 -7.47 -4.28 1.65
N VAL A 85 -6.37 -4.99 1.46
CA VAL A 85 -6.23 -6.39 1.91
C VAL A 85 -5.32 -6.53 3.13
N ALA A 86 -4.50 -5.53 3.42
CA ALA A 86 -3.64 -5.51 4.59
C ALA A 86 -3.22 -4.08 4.88
N GLU A 87 -2.83 -3.79 6.13
CA GLU A 87 -2.40 -2.46 6.52
C GLU A 87 -1.53 -2.50 7.78
N PHE A 88 -0.73 -1.47 7.96
CA PHE A 88 0.00 -1.24 9.21
C PHE A 88 0.19 0.25 9.42
N SER A 89 0.47 0.65 10.66
CA SER A 89 0.78 2.02 11.03
C SER A 89 2.15 2.10 11.68
N GLY A 90 2.80 3.24 11.52
CA GLY A 90 4.11 3.48 12.10
C GLY A 90 5.25 3.02 11.20
N ALA A 91 6.47 3.43 11.56
CA ALA A 91 7.66 3.15 10.77
C ALA A 91 8.23 1.79 11.13
N LEU A 92 7.83 0.76 10.38
CA LEU A 92 8.42 -0.58 10.56
C LEU A 92 9.88 -0.57 10.10
N PRO A 93 10.79 -1.20 10.87
CA PRO A 93 12.16 -1.44 10.39
C PRO A 93 12.14 -2.31 9.13
N GLU A 94 13.17 -2.14 8.30
CA GLU A 94 13.23 -2.85 7.02
C GLU A 94 13.03 -4.37 7.12
N PRO A 95 13.67 -5.09 8.08
CA PRO A 95 13.44 -6.54 8.18
C PRO A 95 11.98 -6.90 8.45
N HIS A 96 11.31 -6.14 9.30
CA HIS A 96 9.90 -6.35 9.61
C HIS A 96 9.02 -6.03 8.41
N LEU A 97 9.38 -4.98 7.65
CA LEU A 97 8.64 -4.59 6.47
C LEU A 97 8.76 -5.65 5.37
N ARG A 98 9.96 -6.22 5.17
CA ARG A 98 10.16 -7.33 4.22
C ARG A 98 9.31 -8.53 4.59
N GLN A 99 9.26 -8.87 5.88
CA GLN A 99 8.45 -9.97 6.37
C GLN A 99 6.97 -9.70 6.16
N TRP A 100 6.52 -8.47 6.46
CA TRP A 100 5.13 -8.07 6.27
C TRP A 100 4.71 -8.19 4.81
N LEU A 101 5.57 -7.74 3.88
CA LEU A 101 5.30 -7.87 2.45
C LEU A 101 5.22 -9.33 2.03
N THR A 102 6.12 -10.17 2.51
CA THR A 102 6.10 -11.61 2.21
C THR A 102 4.80 -12.25 2.68
N GLU A 103 4.31 -11.86 3.86
CA GLU A 103 3.10 -12.44 4.44
C GLU A 103 1.82 -11.95 3.75
N HIS A 104 1.80 -10.72 3.26
CA HIS A 104 0.55 -10.09 2.81
C HIS A 104 0.44 -9.88 1.30
N LEU A 105 1.55 -9.85 0.57
CA LEU A 105 1.48 -9.70 -0.87
C LEU A 105 0.71 -10.87 -1.48
N PRO A 106 -0.22 -10.59 -2.41
CA PRO A 106 -0.94 -11.66 -3.10
C PRO A 106 0.03 -12.56 -3.86
N THR A 107 -0.24 -13.86 -3.81
CA THR A 107 0.48 -14.85 -4.60
C THR A 107 -0.56 -15.64 -5.40
N PRO A 108 -0.16 -16.33 -6.47
CA PRO A 108 -1.11 -17.16 -7.21
C PRO A 108 -1.85 -18.15 -6.31
N GLN A 109 -1.18 -18.72 -5.30
CA GLN A 109 -1.81 -19.64 -4.36
C GLN A 109 -2.84 -18.95 -3.48
N ARG A 110 -2.51 -17.76 -2.95
CA ARG A 110 -3.44 -17.00 -2.11
C ARG A 110 -4.67 -16.57 -2.90
N ASP A 111 -4.47 -16.13 -4.14
CA ASP A 111 -5.58 -15.74 -5.01
C ASP A 111 -6.50 -16.93 -5.31
N ALA A 112 -5.94 -18.09 -5.60
CA ALA A 112 -6.71 -19.30 -5.85
C ALA A 112 -7.51 -19.70 -4.62
N MET A 113 -6.94 -19.65 -3.43
CA MET A 113 -7.63 -19.94 -2.18
C MET A 113 -8.76 -18.96 -1.89
N ALA A 114 -8.54 -17.67 -2.15
CA ALA A 114 -9.57 -16.66 -1.96
C ALA A 114 -10.75 -16.89 -2.89
N ARG A 115 -10.49 -17.24 -4.15
CA ARG A 115 -11.54 -17.58 -5.12
C ARG A 115 -12.32 -18.82 -4.69
N ALA A 116 -11.62 -19.83 -4.21
CA ALA A 116 -12.25 -21.07 -3.74
C ALA A 116 -13.19 -20.78 -2.58
N ARG A 117 -12.79 -19.93 -1.62
CA ARG A 117 -13.64 -19.53 -0.51
C ARG A 117 -14.87 -18.78 -0.98
N GLU A 118 -14.74 -17.86 -1.93
CA GLU A 118 -15.86 -17.12 -2.49
C GLU A 118 -16.87 -18.06 -3.14
N LEU A 119 -16.38 -19.03 -3.91
CA LEU A 119 -17.23 -20.00 -4.58
C LEU A 119 -17.99 -20.89 -3.56
N LEU A 120 -17.34 -21.24 -2.46
CA LEU A 120 -17.97 -22.05 -1.43
C LEU A 120 -19.01 -21.30 -0.61
N GLN A 121 -18.90 -19.98 -0.54
CA GLN A 121 -19.81 -19.12 0.21
C GLN A 121 -20.97 -18.60 -0.64
N ALA A 122 -20.92 -18.77 -1.92
CA ALA A 122 -21.92 -18.23 -2.86
C ALA A 122 -23.27 -19.01 -2.85
#